data_42a04b808158583e1d9d9a221f9ce59d
#
_entry.id   42a04b808158583e1d9d9a221f9ce59d
#
_cell.length_a   1.000
_cell.length_b   1.000
_cell.length_c   1.000
_cell.angle_alpha   90.00
_cell.angle_beta   90.00
_cell.angle_gamma   90.00
#
_symmetry.space_group_name_H-M   'P 1'
#
loop_
_entity.id
_entity.type
_entity.pdbx_description
1 polymer ?
#
loop_
_entity_poly.entity_id
_entity_poly.type
_entity_poly.pdbx_seq_one_letter_code
_entity_poly.pdbx_strand_id
1 'polypeptide(L)'
;MGFHWKKMLPELELAVLLCGSIAAAASGDNLQITVLVYNNAPVSVSALKQAEVEAARVFSAAGIGIAWVNCMQGSRTVSEACAHVPRSDEFVLQIAPTGKTSNDSVFGEAFLAEDGRGKYCDLFFDRIEDANLRFRTNISRLLGAVAAHELGHLFLGLNAHSKVGIMAPVWEQQSLREVAMGTLGFTGVQSKLMKARLEREQAKFISFRSRNGRPGDY
;
A
#
# COMPACT_ATOMS: atom_id res chain seq x y z
N MET A 1 74.86 -33.69 -38.22
CA MET A 1 73.79 -33.56 -39.21
C MET A 1 72.48 -33.61 -38.44
N GLY A 2 71.93 -32.45 -38.09
CA GLY A 2 70.74 -32.36 -37.31
C GLY A 2 69.61 -31.63 -38.14
N PHE A 3 68.59 -32.33 -38.42
CA PHE A 3 67.40 -31.77 -39.12
C PHE A 3 66.46 -31.18 -38.12
N HIS A 4 66.26 -29.87 -38.23
CA HIS A 4 65.22 -29.13 -37.46
C HIS A 4 63.90 -29.16 -38.23
N TRP A 5 62.87 -29.77 -37.66
CA TRP A 5 61.51 -29.64 -38.13
C TRP A 5 60.74 -28.61 -37.27
N LYS A 6 60.52 -27.43 -37.86
CA LYS A 6 59.54 -26.47 -37.33
C LYS A 6 58.13 -26.97 -37.68
N LYS A 7 57.37 -27.36 -36.67
CA LYS A 7 55.91 -27.55 -36.79
C LYS A 7 55.24 -26.20 -36.66
N MET A 8 54.66 -25.74 -37.76
CA MET A 8 53.66 -24.65 -37.76
C MET A 8 52.34 -25.20 -37.25
N LEU A 9 51.84 -24.69 -36.13
CA LEU A 9 50.50 -24.88 -35.66
C LEU A 9 49.68 -23.70 -36.18
N PRO A 10 48.47 -23.91 -36.78
CA PRO A 10 47.58 -22.81 -37.08
C PRO A 10 46.87 -22.35 -35.81
N GLU A 11 46.92 -21.05 -35.55
CA GLU A 11 46.16 -20.42 -34.50
C GLU A 11 44.67 -20.48 -34.87
N LEU A 12 43.90 -21.22 -34.07
CA LEU A 12 42.46 -21.29 -34.17
C LEU A 12 41.88 -20.11 -33.31
N GLU A 13 41.56 -19.00 -33.96
CA GLU A 13 40.86 -17.91 -33.32
C GLU A 13 39.43 -18.36 -32.97
N LEU A 14 39.23 -18.62 -31.69
CA LEU A 14 37.91 -18.92 -31.13
C LEU A 14 37.18 -17.59 -30.88
N ALA A 15 36.40 -17.14 -31.88
CA ALA A 15 35.47 -16.00 -31.73
C ALA A 15 34.35 -16.42 -30.78
N VAL A 16 34.46 -16.05 -29.50
CA VAL A 16 33.37 -16.16 -28.53
C VAL A 16 32.36 -15.05 -28.81
N LEU A 17 31.29 -15.37 -29.54
CA LEU A 17 30.10 -14.54 -29.64
C LEU A 17 29.40 -14.49 -28.29
N LEU A 18 29.71 -13.48 -27.49
CA LEU A 18 28.92 -13.09 -26.31
C LEU A 18 27.57 -12.56 -26.80
N CYS A 19 26.61 -13.47 -26.95
CA CYS A 19 25.21 -13.11 -27.11
C CYS A 19 24.71 -12.58 -25.76
N GLY A 20 24.93 -11.27 -25.54
CA GLY A 20 24.40 -10.57 -24.39
C GLY A 20 22.87 -10.50 -24.50
N SER A 21 22.18 -11.45 -23.83
CA SER A 21 20.76 -11.35 -23.57
C SER A 21 20.54 -10.12 -22.71
N ILE A 22 20.17 -8.98 -23.33
CA ILE A 22 19.61 -7.84 -22.62
C ILE A 22 18.25 -8.35 -22.13
N ALA A 23 18.20 -8.86 -20.90
CA ALA A 23 16.98 -9.00 -20.18
C ALA A 23 16.44 -7.57 -20.00
N ALA A 24 15.53 -7.17 -20.86
CA ALA A 24 14.68 -6.02 -20.62
C ALA A 24 13.97 -6.33 -19.31
N ALA A 25 14.45 -5.75 -18.23
CA ALA A 25 13.68 -5.65 -17.00
C ALA A 25 12.41 -4.92 -17.42
N ALA A 26 11.32 -5.66 -17.54
CA ALA A 26 9.99 -5.08 -17.58
C ALA A 26 9.88 -4.31 -16.26
N SER A 27 10.09 -3.01 -16.32
CA SER A 27 9.62 -2.07 -15.33
C SER A 27 8.09 -2.18 -15.38
N GLY A 28 7.54 -3.21 -14.73
CA GLY A 28 6.13 -3.23 -14.40
C GLY A 28 5.89 -1.94 -13.63
N ASP A 29 5.09 -1.04 -14.20
CA ASP A 29 4.62 0.16 -13.50
C ASP A 29 4.07 -0.33 -12.18
N ASN A 30 4.85 -0.17 -11.11
CA ASN A 30 4.44 -0.57 -9.77
C ASN A 30 3.26 0.32 -9.44
N LEU A 31 2.08 -0.28 -9.41
CA LEU A 31 0.85 0.40 -9.02
C LEU A 31 1.06 1.04 -7.67
N GLN A 32 1.16 2.37 -7.65
CA GLN A 32 1.46 3.13 -6.45
C GLN A 32 0.33 4.10 -6.13
N ILE A 33 0.00 4.20 -4.86
CA ILE A 33 -0.96 5.15 -4.29
C ILE A 33 -0.27 6.03 -3.25
N THR A 34 -0.84 7.21 -3.01
CA THR A 34 -0.42 8.11 -1.94
C THR A 34 -1.47 8.15 -0.84
N VAL A 35 -1.04 8.03 0.41
CA VAL A 35 -1.92 8.14 1.59
C VAL A 35 -1.50 9.34 2.42
N LEU A 36 -2.41 10.31 2.54
CA LEU A 36 -2.28 11.49 3.39
C LEU A 36 -2.73 11.12 4.80
N VAL A 37 -1.82 11.16 5.77
CA VAL A 37 -2.08 10.73 7.15
C VAL A 37 -2.28 11.92 8.07
N TYR A 38 -3.44 11.99 8.73
CA TYR A 38 -3.78 12.98 9.75
C TYR A 38 -3.82 12.29 11.11
N ASN A 39 -2.74 12.37 11.88
CA ASN A 39 -2.68 11.79 13.22
C ASN A 39 -3.20 12.79 14.27
N ASN A 40 -4.48 12.68 14.62
CA ASN A 40 -5.14 13.47 15.66
C ASN A 40 -5.17 12.76 17.03
N ALA A 41 -4.65 11.54 17.09
CA ALA A 41 -4.58 10.72 18.30
C ALA A 41 -3.19 10.78 18.96
N PRO A 42 -3.02 10.33 20.21
CA PRO A 42 -1.73 10.32 20.89
C PRO A 42 -0.80 9.18 20.42
N VAL A 43 -0.75 8.93 19.12
CA VAL A 43 0.16 7.96 18.50
C VAL A 43 1.53 8.61 18.34
N SER A 44 2.56 7.99 18.91
CA SER A 44 3.93 8.48 18.75
C SER A 44 4.43 8.38 17.30
N VAL A 45 5.35 9.26 16.92
CA VAL A 45 5.94 9.25 15.56
C VAL A 45 6.56 7.90 15.22
N SER A 46 7.22 7.26 16.19
CA SER A 46 7.83 5.94 15.98
C SER A 46 6.79 4.84 15.79
N ALA A 47 5.69 4.86 16.56
CA ALA A 47 4.60 3.89 16.43
C ALA A 47 3.87 4.06 15.11
N LEU A 48 3.60 5.30 14.68
CA LEU A 48 3.00 5.61 13.40
C LEU A 48 3.86 5.10 12.24
N LYS A 49 5.16 5.40 12.25
CA LYS A 49 6.07 4.93 11.21
C LYS A 49 6.11 3.40 11.09
N GLN A 50 6.08 2.69 12.22
CA GLN A 50 6.03 1.23 12.21
C GLN A 50 4.67 0.70 11.69
N ALA A 51 3.57 1.40 11.99
CA ALA A 51 2.25 1.06 11.46
C ALA A 51 2.18 1.26 9.94
N GLU A 52 2.77 2.35 9.42
CA GLU A 52 2.91 2.59 7.99
C GLU A 52 3.70 1.48 7.29
N VAL A 53 4.81 1.03 7.91
CA VAL A 53 5.61 -0.09 7.38
C VAL A 53 4.78 -1.39 7.35
N GLU A 54 3.99 -1.67 8.39
CA GLU A 54 3.13 -2.85 8.41
C GLU A 54 2.02 -2.79 7.35
N ALA A 55 1.33 -1.67 7.23
CA ALA A 55 0.32 -1.49 6.18
C ALA A 55 0.94 -1.60 4.77
N ALA A 56 2.10 -0.97 4.55
CA ALA A 56 2.83 -1.07 3.28
C ALA A 56 3.23 -2.52 2.97
N ARG A 57 3.63 -3.31 3.97
CA ARG A 57 3.92 -4.76 3.81
C ARG A 57 2.69 -5.51 3.28
N VAL A 58 1.51 -5.25 3.88
CA VAL A 58 0.25 -5.88 3.49
C VAL A 58 -0.11 -5.57 2.04
N PHE A 59 -0.02 -4.30 1.64
CA PHE A 59 -0.30 -3.87 0.27
C PHE A 59 0.75 -4.32 -0.74
N SER A 60 2.03 -4.32 -0.35
CA SER A 60 3.12 -4.82 -1.20
C SER A 60 2.92 -6.31 -1.54
N ALA A 61 2.46 -7.12 -0.59
CA ALA A 61 2.09 -8.52 -0.83
C ALA A 61 0.92 -8.66 -1.82
N ALA A 62 0.07 -7.63 -1.93
CA ALA A 62 -0.99 -7.54 -2.94
C ALA A 62 -0.53 -6.91 -4.26
N GLY A 63 0.76 -6.52 -4.39
CA GLY A 63 1.33 -5.89 -5.57
C GLY A 63 0.97 -4.39 -5.71
N ILE A 64 0.73 -3.70 -4.59
CA ILE A 64 0.39 -2.27 -4.54
C ILE A 64 1.42 -1.58 -3.64
N GLY A 65 2.10 -0.54 -4.16
CA GLY A 65 2.98 0.32 -3.40
C GLY A 65 2.21 1.46 -2.72
N ILE A 66 2.66 1.87 -1.53
CA ILE A 66 2.10 3.03 -0.82
C ILE A 66 3.20 4.04 -0.54
N ALA A 67 2.94 5.31 -0.91
CA ALA A 67 3.69 6.47 -0.46
C ALA A 67 2.92 7.14 0.69
N TRP A 68 3.54 7.30 1.85
CA TRP A 68 2.95 7.93 3.02
C TRP A 68 3.33 9.40 3.09
N VAL A 69 2.36 10.29 3.31
CA VAL A 69 2.56 11.71 3.55
C VAL A 69 1.91 12.08 4.88
N ASN A 70 2.74 12.36 5.89
CA ASN A 70 2.27 12.72 7.22
C ASN A 70 1.90 14.21 7.26
N CYS A 71 0.59 14.48 7.31
CA CYS A 71 0.00 15.81 7.25
C CYS A 71 -0.05 16.51 8.61
N MET A 72 -0.15 15.73 9.70
CA MET A 72 -0.11 16.21 11.08
C MET A 72 0.69 15.24 11.93
N GLN A 73 1.75 15.75 12.58
CA GLN A 73 2.60 14.99 13.49
C GLN A 73 2.77 15.79 14.78
N GLY A 74 1.86 15.61 15.73
CA GLY A 74 1.95 16.27 17.04
C GLY A 74 1.82 17.79 17.03
N SER A 75 1.64 18.41 15.88
CA SER A 75 1.35 19.82 15.66
C SER A 75 -0.10 19.98 15.24
N ARG A 76 -0.74 21.07 15.69
CA ARG A 76 -2.09 21.43 15.23
C ARG A 76 -2.09 22.05 13.82
N THR A 77 -0.93 22.21 13.23
CA THR A 77 -0.77 22.80 11.90
C THR A 77 -0.68 21.69 10.84
N VAL A 78 -1.52 21.78 9.82
CA VAL A 78 -1.46 20.90 8.65
C VAL A 78 -0.21 21.24 7.84
N SER A 79 0.52 20.22 7.40
CA SER A 79 1.67 20.40 6.50
C SER A 79 1.21 21.04 5.19
N GLU A 80 2.01 21.95 4.64
CA GLU A 80 1.76 22.59 3.34
C GLU A 80 1.57 21.55 2.22
N ALA A 81 2.28 20.42 2.30
CA ALA A 81 2.13 19.30 1.36
C ALA A 81 0.72 18.70 1.32
N CYS A 82 -0.11 18.97 2.35
CA CYS A 82 -1.47 18.47 2.48
C CYS A 82 -2.55 19.57 2.40
N ALA A 83 -2.15 20.81 2.12
CA ALA A 83 -3.06 21.95 2.04
C ALA A 83 -3.78 22.04 0.68
N HIS A 84 -4.22 20.90 0.15
CA HIS A 84 -4.93 20.80 -1.12
C HIS A 84 -6.04 19.75 -1.05
N VAL A 85 -6.96 19.79 -2.01
CA VAL A 85 -7.97 18.71 -2.17
C VAL A 85 -7.26 17.44 -2.67
N PRO A 86 -7.51 16.27 -2.05
CA PRO A 86 -6.85 15.03 -2.44
C PRO A 86 -7.00 14.73 -3.94
N ARG A 87 -5.89 14.45 -4.62
CA ARG A 87 -5.82 14.10 -6.04
C ARG A 87 -6.43 12.72 -6.30
N SER A 88 -6.56 12.35 -7.56
CA SER A 88 -7.19 11.08 -7.95
C SER A 88 -6.48 9.84 -7.39
N ASP A 89 -5.18 9.89 -7.22
CA ASP A 89 -4.30 8.86 -6.68
C ASP A 89 -4.01 9.02 -5.17
N GLU A 90 -4.60 10.03 -4.52
CA GLU A 90 -4.45 10.28 -3.09
C GLU A 90 -5.67 9.80 -2.30
N PHE A 91 -5.39 9.23 -1.13
CA PHE A 91 -6.37 8.78 -0.15
C PHE A 91 -6.04 9.39 1.20
N VAL A 92 -7.05 9.59 2.02
CA VAL A 92 -6.92 10.22 3.34
C VAL A 92 -7.20 9.20 4.42
N LEU A 93 -6.25 9.06 5.34
CA LEU A 93 -6.37 8.26 6.53
C LEU A 93 -6.25 9.17 7.74
N GLN A 94 -7.32 9.25 8.53
CA GLN A 94 -7.35 9.99 9.79
C GLN A 94 -7.24 9.01 10.95
N ILE A 95 -6.37 9.27 11.91
CA ILE A 95 -6.33 8.57 13.19
C ILE A 95 -7.02 9.45 14.21
N ALA A 96 -8.26 9.10 14.53
CA ALA A 96 -9.08 9.78 15.53
C ALA A 96 -8.78 9.26 16.94
N PRO A 97 -8.77 10.11 17.98
CA PRO A 97 -8.52 9.66 19.35
C PRO A 97 -9.60 8.71 19.86
N THR A 98 -10.86 8.91 19.43
CA THR A 98 -12.02 8.11 19.88
C THR A 98 -12.93 7.75 18.70
N GLY A 99 -13.56 6.58 18.80
CA GLY A 99 -14.58 6.14 17.85
C GLY A 99 -15.91 6.92 18.00
N LYS A 100 -16.56 7.20 16.86
CA LYS A 100 -17.83 7.92 16.82
C LYS A 100 -19.05 7.00 16.88
N THR A 101 -18.87 5.69 16.68
CA THR A 101 -19.95 4.69 16.67
C THR A 101 -20.17 4.10 18.06
N SER A 102 -21.37 3.61 18.37
CA SER A 102 -21.69 2.93 19.63
C SER A 102 -21.16 1.48 19.72
N ASN A 103 -20.56 0.96 18.63
CA ASN A 103 -20.03 -0.40 18.59
C ASN A 103 -18.52 -0.41 18.84
N ASP A 104 -18.13 -0.83 20.03
CA ASP A 104 -16.72 -0.88 20.46
C ASP A 104 -15.86 -1.92 19.72
N SER A 105 -16.48 -2.79 18.92
CA SER A 105 -15.76 -3.79 18.10
C SER A 105 -15.29 -3.24 16.75
N VAL A 106 -15.65 -2.00 16.40
CA VAL A 106 -15.29 -1.36 15.11
C VAL A 106 -14.03 -0.53 15.33
N PHE A 107 -12.94 -0.90 14.71
CA PHE A 107 -11.62 -0.25 14.84
C PHE A 107 -11.43 0.93 13.90
N GLY A 108 -12.23 1.03 12.85
CA GLY A 108 -12.18 2.09 11.86
C GLY A 108 -13.42 2.13 10.99
N GLU A 109 -13.45 3.07 10.06
CA GLU A 109 -14.56 3.24 9.12
C GLU A 109 -14.05 3.84 7.81
N ALA A 110 -14.44 3.24 6.68
CA ALA A 110 -14.18 3.76 5.35
C ALA A 110 -15.44 4.40 4.77
N PHE A 111 -15.32 5.62 4.26
CA PHE A 111 -16.44 6.38 3.71
C PHE A 111 -16.57 6.11 2.21
N LEU A 112 -17.62 5.38 1.82
CA LEU A 112 -17.90 5.01 0.46
C LEU A 112 -19.20 5.66 -0.02
N ALA A 113 -19.17 6.17 -1.27
CA ALA A 113 -20.37 6.58 -1.98
C ALA A 113 -21.16 5.35 -2.46
N GLU A 114 -22.38 5.57 -2.97
CA GLU A 114 -23.27 4.50 -3.48
C GLU A 114 -22.62 3.68 -4.61
N ASP A 115 -21.73 4.29 -5.38
CA ASP A 115 -20.97 3.61 -6.44
C ASP A 115 -19.74 2.83 -5.91
N GLY A 116 -19.59 2.75 -4.59
CA GLY A 116 -18.50 2.05 -3.92
C GLY A 116 -17.14 2.77 -4.01
N ARG A 117 -17.10 4.04 -4.43
CA ARG A 117 -15.87 4.84 -4.42
C ARG A 117 -15.75 5.62 -3.11
N GLY A 118 -14.52 5.75 -2.61
CA GLY A 118 -14.20 6.52 -1.42
C GLY A 118 -12.77 7.00 -1.46
N LYS A 119 -12.50 8.02 -0.64
CA LYS A 119 -11.18 8.64 -0.52
C LYS A 119 -10.74 8.76 0.94
N TYR A 120 -11.63 8.58 1.88
CA TYR A 120 -11.43 8.87 3.29
C TYR A 120 -11.71 7.65 4.14
N CYS A 121 -10.87 7.43 5.15
CA CYS A 121 -11.13 6.46 6.22
C CYS A 121 -10.61 6.99 7.56
N ASP A 122 -11.32 6.62 8.64
CA ASP A 122 -10.97 6.92 10.02
C ASP A 122 -10.51 5.64 10.74
N LEU A 123 -9.50 5.75 11.59
CA LEU A 123 -9.11 4.73 12.56
C LEU A 123 -9.42 5.25 13.97
N PHE A 124 -9.94 4.40 14.84
CA PHE A 124 -10.34 4.75 16.20
C PHE A 124 -9.29 4.26 17.19
N PHE A 125 -8.40 5.16 17.61
CA PHE A 125 -7.21 4.80 18.38
C PHE A 125 -7.52 4.20 19.75
N ASP A 126 -8.52 4.72 20.48
CA ASP A 126 -8.98 4.21 21.75
C ASP A 126 -9.30 2.70 21.69
N ARG A 127 -10.01 2.28 20.66
CA ARG A 127 -10.40 0.88 20.47
C ARG A 127 -9.25 -0.02 20.05
N ILE A 128 -8.36 0.50 19.22
CA ILE A 128 -7.13 -0.19 18.81
C ILE A 128 -6.23 -0.37 20.02
N GLU A 129 -6.11 0.65 20.90
CA GLU A 129 -5.34 0.59 22.14
C GLU A 129 -5.94 -0.41 23.13
N ASP A 130 -7.25 -0.41 23.33
CA ASP A 130 -7.96 -1.37 24.17
C ASP A 130 -7.78 -2.81 23.68
N ALA A 131 -7.88 -3.03 22.37
CA ALA A 131 -7.63 -4.33 21.76
C ALA A 131 -6.17 -4.76 21.94
N ASN A 132 -5.23 -3.84 21.76
CA ASN A 132 -3.81 -4.09 21.99
C ASN A 132 -3.54 -4.54 23.45
N LEU A 133 -4.12 -3.85 24.44
CA LEU A 133 -3.99 -4.19 25.85
C LEU A 133 -4.62 -5.56 26.17
N ARG A 134 -5.83 -5.81 25.65
CA ARG A 134 -6.60 -7.04 25.88
C ARG A 134 -5.91 -8.28 25.30
N PHE A 135 -5.39 -8.16 24.08
CA PHE A 135 -4.81 -9.29 23.35
C PHE A 135 -3.28 -9.33 23.39
N ARG A 136 -2.64 -8.37 24.05
CA ARG A 136 -1.18 -8.24 24.17
C ARG A 136 -0.48 -8.28 22.81
N THR A 137 -1.04 -7.57 21.84
CA THR A 137 -0.45 -7.42 20.49
C THR A 137 0.60 -6.29 20.49
N ASN A 138 1.18 -6.03 19.33
CA ASN A 138 2.00 -4.84 19.13
C ASN A 138 1.12 -3.73 18.56
N ILE A 139 1.03 -2.58 19.23
CA ILE A 139 0.15 -1.48 18.87
C ILE A 139 0.40 -0.98 17.44
N SER A 140 1.66 -0.90 17.00
CA SER A 140 2.01 -0.44 15.65
C SER A 140 1.56 -1.44 14.59
N ARG A 141 1.70 -2.75 14.84
CA ARG A 141 1.23 -3.79 13.91
C ARG A 141 -0.29 -3.82 13.85
N LEU A 142 -0.96 -3.69 14.98
CA LEU A 142 -2.42 -3.65 15.01
C LEU A 142 -2.94 -2.41 14.28
N LEU A 143 -2.37 -1.23 14.55
CA LEU A 143 -2.72 0.02 13.86
C LEU A 143 -2.48 -0.10 12.35
N GLY A 144 -1.35 -0.66 11.93
CA GLY A 144 -1.03 -0.86 10.50
C GLY A 144 -1.97 -1.86 9.82
N ALA A 145 -2.35 -2.93 10.51
CA ALA A 145 -3.31 -3.90 10.00
C ALA A 145 -4.72 -3.29 9.85
N VAL A 146 -5.18 -2.49 10.84
CA VAL A 146 -6.45 -1.75 10.75
C VAL A 146 -6.39 -0.72 9.61
N ALA A 147 -5.29 0.01 9.46
CA ALA A 147 -5.10 0.93 8.34
C ALA A 147 -5.21 0.20 6.99
N ALA A 148 -4.61 -0.98 6.85
CA ALA A 148 -4.72 -1.78 5.64
C ALA A 148 -6.14 -2.29 5.40
N HIS A 149 -6.91 -2.62 6.46
CA HIS A 149 -8.32 -3.01 6.35
C HIS A 149 -9.17 -1.86 5.81
N GLU A 150 -9.10 -0.68 6.43
CA GLU A 150 -9.92 0.47 6.06
C GLU A 150 -9.56 1.01 4.66
N LEU A 151 -8.27 1.11 4.34
CA LEU A 151 -7.84 1.42 2.97
C LEU A 151 -8.28 0.32 1.99
N GLY A 152 -8.30 -0.94 2.41
CA GLY A 152 -8.84 -2.05 1.62
C GLY A 152 -10.29 -1.83 1.19
N HIS A 153 -11.14 -1.27 2.05
CA HIS A 153 -12.50 -0.88 1.69
C HIS A 153 -12.54 0.16 0.57
N LEU A 154 -11.64 1.17 0.61
CA LEU A 154 -11.57 2.20 -0.43
C LEU A 154 -11.21 1.61 -1.81
N PHE A 155 -10.41 0.53 -1.84
CA PHE A 155 -9.96 -0.10 -3.08
C PHE A 155 -10.84 -1.26 -3.56
N LEU A 156 -11.54 -1.94 -2.65
CA LEU A 156 -12.47 -3.02 -3.01
C LEU A 156 -13.90 -2.51 -3.26
N GLY A 157 -14.29 -1.43 -2.58
CA GLY A 157 -15.63 -0.86 -2.66
C GLY A 157 -16.63 -1.58 -1.75
N LEU A 158 -17.90 -1.52 -2.13
CA LEU A 158 -18.99 -2.16 -1.39
C LEU A 158 -18.78 -3.68 -1.32
N ASN A 159 -19.22 -4.28 -0.20
CA ASN A 159 -19.14 -5.73 0.06
C ASN A 159 -17.69 -6.27 0.07
N ALA A 160 -16.73 -5.48 0.56
CA ALA A 160 -15.31 -5.83 0.61
C ALA A 160 -14.97 -6.94 1.62
N HIS A 161 -15.83 -7.20 2.59
CA HIS A 161 -15.59 -8.20 3.63
C HIS A 161 -15.47 -9.62 3.07
N SER A 162 -14.66 -10.43 3.74
CA SER A 162 -14.44 -11.86 3.44
C SER A 162 -14.41 -12.67 4.73
N LYS A 163 -14.58 -14.00 4.61
CA LYS A 163 -14.53 -14.89 5.78
C LYS A 163 -13.14 -15.00 6.40
N VAL A 164 -12.08 -14.73 5.64
CA VAL A 164 -10.69 -14.91 6.05
C VAL A 164 -9.83 -13.73 5.58
N GLY A 165 -8.65 -13.59 6.17
CA GLY A 165 -7.69 -12.57 5.83
C GLY A 165 -8.02 -11.21 6.45
N ILE A 166 -7.33 -10.18 6.02
CA ILE A 166 -7.40 -8.86 6.63
C ILE A 166 -8.78 -8.22 6.52
N MET A 167 -9.55 -8.54 5.46
CA MET A 167 -10.90 -8.02 5.27
C MET A 167 -11.99 -8.84 6.00
N ALA A 168 -11.64 -9.67 6.98
CA ALA A 168 -12.65 -10.28 7.85
C ALA A 168 -13.34 -9.18 8.69
N PRO A 169 -14.69 -9.20 8.81
CA PRO A 169 -15.42 -8.13 9.52
C PRO A 169 -15.19 -8.17 11.04
N VAL A 170 -14.77 -9.32 11.55
CA VAL A 170 -14.39 -9.52 12.95
C VAL A 170 -13.06 -10.27 12.98
N TRP A 171 -12.10 -9.73 13.72
CA TRP A 171 -10.83 -10.42 13.94
C TRP A 171 -10.88 -11.21 15.23
N GLU A 172 -10.93 -12.51 15.08
CA GLU A 172 -10.83 -13.44 16.19
C GLU A 172 -9.37 -13.64 16.64
N GLN A 173 -9.16 -14.46 17.67
CA GLN A 173 -7.83 -14.73 18.23
C GLN A 173 -6.82 -15.19 17.17
N GLN A 174 -7.25 -15.95 16.16
CA GLN A 174 -6.38 -16.39 15.06
C GLN A 174 -5.90 -15.19 14.21
N SER A 175 -6.81 -14.30 13.81
CA SER A 175 -6.45 -13.10 13.04
C SER A 175 -5.50 -12.20 13.82
N LEU A 176 -5.72 -12.04 15.13
CA LEU A 176 -4.83 -11.25 15.99
C LEU A 176 -3.44 -11.88 16.17
N ARG A 177 -3.32 -13.20 16.16
CA ARG A 177 -2.02 -13.89 16.09
C ARG A 177 -1.33 -13.63 14.77
N GLU A 178 -2.06 -13.67 13.66
CA GLU A 178 -1.54 -13.36 12.32
C GLU A 178 -1.08 -11.90 12.21
N VAL A 179 -1.79 -10.95 12.84
CA VAL A 179 -1.32 -9.56 13.00
C VAL A 179 0.01 -9.55 13.74
N ALA A 180 0.09 -10.22 14.91
CA ALA A 180 1.31 -10.25 15.74
C ALA A 180 2.50 -10.86 14.99
N MET A 181 2.27 -11.86 14.14
CA MET A 181 3.31 -12.48 13.29
C MET A 181 3.59 -11.71 12.00
N GLY A 182 2.78 -10.72 11.63
CA GLY A 182 2.89 -10.01 10.35
C GLY A 182 2.53 -10.88 9.15
N THR A 183 1.59 -11.80 9.30
CA THR A 183 1.15 -12.72 8.24
C THR A 183 -0.28 -12.45 7.75
N LEU A 184 -1.06 -11.63 8.50
CA LEU A 184 -2.39 -11.23 8.06
C LEU A 184 -2.28 -10.37 6.78
N GLY A 185 -3.11 -10.65 5.79
CA GLY A 185 -3.08 -9.95 4.50
C GLY A 185 -4.35 -10.14 3.68
N PHE A 186 -4.37 -9.54 2.49
CA PHE A 186 -5.45 -9.71 1.53
C PHE A 186 -5.44 -11.10 0.91
N THR A 187 -6.61 -11.61 0.56
CA THR A 187 -6.70 -12.84 -0.24
C THR A 187 -6.25 -12.57 -1.68
N GLY A 188 -5.84 -13.62 -2.40
CA GLY A 188 -5.44 -13.47 -3.80
C GLY A 188 -6.55 -12.91 -4.71
N VAL A 189 -7.83 -13.15 -4.38
CA VAL A 189 -8.97 -12.57 -5.09
C VAL A 189 -9.04 -11.06 -4.83
N GLN A 190 -8.94 -10.65 -3.57
CA GLN A 190 -8.94 -9.23 -3.19
C GLN A 190 -7.78 -8.46 -3.83
N SER A 191 -6.58 -9.03 -3.81
CA SER A 191 -5.40 -8.45 -4.45
C SER A 191 -5.62 -8.19 -5.95
N LYS A 192 -6.19 -9.15 -6.67
CA LYS A 192 -6.53 -9.00 -8.10
C LYS A 192 -7.58 -7.92 -8.34
N LEU A 193 -8.64 -7.88 -7.52
CA LEU A 193 -9.72 -6.90 -7.65
C LEU A 193 -9.23 -5.47 -7.38
N MET A 194 -8.45 -5.26 -6.32
CA MET A 194 -7.87 -3.97 -5.99
C MET A 194 -6.97 -3.45 -7.12
N LYS A 195 -6.06 -4.30 -7.61
CA LYS A 195 -5.17 -3.94 -8.73
C LYS A 195 -5.95 -3.52 -9.96
N ALA A 196 -6.88 -4.36 -10.41
CA ALA A 196 -7.70 -4.07 -11.58
C ALA A 196 -8.53 -2.80 -11.45
N ARG A 197 -8.96 -2.43 -10.22
CA ARG A 197 -9.68 -1.19 -9.97
C ARG A 197 -8.75 0.03 -10.05
N LEU A 198 -7.61 -0.01 -9.36
CA LEU A 198 -6.64 1.08 -9.35
C LEU A 198 -6.04 1.34 -10.74
N GLU A 199 -5.72 0.29 -11.50
CA GLU A 199 -5.28 0.40 -12.89
C GLU A 199 -6.31 1.11 -13.77
N ARG A 200 -7.60 0.76 -13.62
CA ARG A 200 -8.68 1.45 -14.36
C ARG A 200 -8.80 2.94 -13.98
N GLU A 201 -8.66 3.27 -12.70
CA GLU A 201 -8.73 4.67 -12.26
C GLU A 201 -7.53 5.47 -12.77
N GLN A 202 -6.33 4.91 -12.74
CA GLN A 202 -5.13 5.54 -13.32
C GLN A 202 -5.27 5.74 -14.83
N ALA A 203 -5.75 4.74 -15.57
CA ALA A 203 -5.96 4.86 -17.01
C ALA A 203 -6.97 5.97 -17.37
N LYS A 204 -8.06 6.11 -16.61
CA LYS A 204 -9.03 7.22 -16.79
C LYS A 204 -8.36 8.57 -16.57
N PHE A 205 -7.55 8.71 -15.53
CA PHE A 205 -6.86 9.96 -15.22
C PHE A 205 -5.87 10.35 -16.33
N ILE A 206 -5.07 9.41 -16.83
CA ILE A 206 -4.13 9.65 -17.94
C ILE A 206 -4.89 10.08 -19.21
N SER A 207 -5.98 9.37 -19.53
CA SER A 207 -6.80 9.69 -20.70
C SER A 207 -7.50 11.06 -20.60
N PHE A 208 -7.86 11.49 -19.40
CA PHE A 208 -8.42 12.82 -19.16
C PHE A 208 -7.36 13.93 -19.33
N ARG A 209 -6.16 13.73 -18.75
CA ARG A 209 -5.04 14.68 -18.93
C ARG A 209 -4.61 14.83 -20.38
N SER A 210 -4.54 13.75 -21.14
CA SER A 210 -4.16 13.80 -22.56
C SER A 210 -5.18 14.52 -23.44
N ARG A 211 -6.47 14.50 -23.06
CA ARG A 211 -7.52 15.24 -23.78
C ARG A 211 -7.59 16.72 -23.43
N ASN A 212 -7.30 17.07 -22.17
CA ASN A 212 -7.43 18.45 -21.68
C ASN A 212 -6.07 19.19 -21.57
N GLY A 213 -4.97 18.53 -21.83
CA GLY A 213 -3.61 19.04 -21.70
C GLY A 213 -2.93 19.31 -23.03
N ARG A 214 -3.58 19.98 -23.99
CA ARG A 214 -2.86 20.68 -25.06
C ARG A 214 -2.43 22.04 -24.53
N PRO A 215 -1.12 22.29 -24.28
CA PRO A 215 -0.64 23.63 -24.06
C PRO A 215 -0.51 24.30 -25.44
N GLY A 216 -1.21 25.38 -25.64
CA GLY A 216 -1.00 26.23 -26.80
C GLY A 216 -2.29 26.62 -27.50
N ASP A 217 -2.84 27.73 -27.03
CA ASP A 217 -3.43 28.78 -27.84
C ASP A 217 -3.89 29.88 -26.89
N TYR A 218 -2.94 30.68 -26.45
CA TYR A 218 -3.12 32.07 -26.02
C TYR A 218 -1.87 32.87 -26.39
#